data_bad67a379c6d4b204cf43aab9245a4d0
#
_entry.id   bad67a379c6d4b204cf43aab9245a4d0
#
_cell.length_a   1.000
_cell.length_b   1.000
_cell.length_c   1.000
_cell.angle_alpha   90.00
_cell.angle_beta   90.00
_cell.angle_gamma   90.00
#
_symmetry.space_group_name_H-M   'P 1'
#
loop_
_entity.id
_entity.type
_entity.pdbx_description
1 polymer ?
#
loop_
_entity_poly.entity_id
_entity_poly.type
_entity_poly.pdbx_seq_one_letter_code
_entity_poly.pdbx_strand_id
1 'polypeptide(L)'
;MKTEIKSKKKTFDAVKFMREQRDRMSADMADMTTEQRLAYLSQKPAANKKGKTKKNTQNTQNTQNTQKMNGADAVIQSLIKEDVDLIFGYPGGAIMPVYDSLYHFQEQLNHILTRHEQGAIHAAQGYARTSGKPGVVLATSGPGATNLITGLADAMIDSTPLICITGQVSSHLLGTDAFQETDVIGISTPVTKWNFQVTDAAEIPEILAKAFYIATSGRPGPVLIDITKDAQFEGLDFSYQKCTGFRSYVPCFKVKDEAIQQAAELINKAKKPYIVYGQGVILSGAEKELIKFVDKSGIPAAWTIMGVSAMDTNHPLNVGMLGMHGNYGPNVLTNECDVLIAIGMRFDDRVTGNLSRYATQAKVIHIEIDPAEVNKNVPAQVALIGDAKAVLKKITPLINKKKHPKWVAKFNKCAAIEKEKIINKELHPTKPGLTMGEVIRLVNEQTNGNAVIVTDVGQHQMVACRYAKFTQSKSNITSGGLGTMGFALPAAMGAKMGAPDRTVVAVIGDGGFQMTLQELATIHQTKCNIKIIILNNEFLGMVRQWQQLFFHKRYSSTQMTNPNFVQIAKGFFIEGKSVSKRENLASAIEEMFKHDGAYLLEVKVEKEHNVFPMIPTGCGVDEIRLE
;
A
#
# COMPACT_ATOMS: atom_id res chain seq x y z
N MET A 1 17.87 -35.92 -35.95
CA MET A 1 18.14 -34.70 -36.72
C MET A 1 18.33 -33.55 -35.74
N LYS A 2 19.59 -33.14 -35.53
CA LYS A 2 19.94 -31.97 -34.70
C LYS A 2 19.89 -30.74 -35.59
N THR A 3 19.00 -29.82 -35.32
CA THR A 3 18.91 -28.54 -36.01
C THR A 3 19.81 -27.54 -35.30
N GLU A 4 20.93 -27.21 -35.91
CA GLU A 4 21.81 -26.12 -35.45
C GLU A 4 21.15 -24.77 -35.67
N ILE A 5 20.92 -24.04 -34.56
CA ILE A 5 20.50 -22.64 -34.60
C ILE A 5 21.75 -21.78 -34.79
N LYS A 6 21.96 -21.27 -36.01
CA LYS A 6 22.99 -20.26 -36.30
C LYS A 6 22.69 -18.97 -35.58
N SER A 7 23.50 -18.60 -34.56
CA SER A 7 23.46 -17.30 -33.91
C SER A 7 23.90 -16.21 -34.89
N LYS A 8 23.06 -15.21 -35.13
CA LYS A 8 23.42 -13.97 -35.82
C LYS A 8 24.50 -13.24 -35.02
N LYS A 9 25.69 -13.04 -35.60
CA LYS A 9 26.74 -12.18 -35.04
C LYS A 9 26.19 -10.80 -34.76
N LYS A 10 26.30 -10.33 -33.50
CA LYS A 10 26.06 -8.93 -33.13
C LYS A 10 27.09 -8.05 -33.88
N THR A 11 26.61 -7.11 -34.68
CA THR A 11 27.44 -6.21 -35.49
C THR A 11 28.05 -5.06 -34.72
N PHE A 12 27.70 -4.87 -33.43
CA PHE A 12 28.22 -3.81 -32.58
C PHE A 12 28.46 -4.33 -31.16
N ASP A 13 29.71 -4.19 -30.70
CA ASP A 13 30.12 -4.52 -29.33
C ASP A 13 30.24 -3.20 -28.54
N ALA A 14 29.22 -2.88 -27.76
CA ALA A 14 29.13 -1.63 -26.98
C ALA A 14 30.24 -1.55 -25.90
N VAL A 15 30.63 -2.67 -25.29
CA VAL A 15 31.66 -2.71 -24.25
C VAL A 15 33.04 -2.43 -24.85
N LYS A 16 33.35 -3.03 -26.00
CA LYS A 16 34.59 -2.77 -26.71
C LYS A 16 34.66 -1.32 -27.18
N PHE A 17 33.56 -0.80 -27.75
CA PHE A 17 33.47 0.60 -28.16
C PHE A 17 33.70 1.57 -27.00
N MET A 18 33.06 1.35 -25.84
CA MET A 18 33.23 2.21 -24.67
C MET A 18 34.65 2.17 -24.12
N ARG A 19 35.31 1.00 -24.12
CA ARG A 19 36.74 0.88 -23.73
C ARG A 19 37.64 1.66 -24.66
N GLU A 20 37.45 1.51 -25.97
CA GLU A 20 38.23 2.23 -26.97
C GLU A 20 38.08 3.76 -26.84
N GLN A 21 36.85 4.27 -26.58
CA GLN A 21 36.61 5.68 -26.35
C GLN A 21 37.31 6.19 -25.08
N ARG A 22 37.22 5.42 -23.97
CA ARG A 22 37.87 5.78 -22.70
C ARG A 22 39.39 5.82 -22.87
N ASP A 23 39.98 4.82 -23.51
CA ASP A 23 41.43 4.73 -23.71
C ASP A 23 41.92 5.85 -24.61
N ARG A 24 41.17 6.25 -25.64
CA ARG A 24 41.42 7.39 -26.48
C ARG A 24 41.40 8.72 -25.68
N MET A 25 40.33 8.94 -24.89
CA MET A 25 40.22 10.14 -24.03
C MET A 25 41.36 10.22 -23.01
N SER A 26 41.76 9.08 -22.43
CA SER A 26 42.90 9.03 -21.50
C SER A 26 44.22 9.37 -22.19
N ALA A 27 44.42 8.89 -23.43
CA ALA A 27 45.61 9.23 -24.20
C ALA A 27 45.64 10.73 -24.59
N ASP A 28 44.50 11.26 -25.04
CA ASP A 28 44.36 12.67 -25.41
C ASP A 28 44.62 13.62 -24.22
N MET A 29 44.34 13.18 -22.99
CA MET A 29 44.51 13.98 -21.77
C MET A 29 45.84 13.72 -21.05
N ALA A 30 46.72 12.81 -21.53
CA ALA A 30 47.90 12.38 -20.79
C ALA A 30 48.86 13.55 -20.44
N ASP A 31 49.10 14.46 -21.38
CA ASP A 31 50.01 15.58 -21.24
C ASP A 31 49.33 16.93 -20.91
N MET A 32 48.02 16.93 -20.60
CA MET A 32 47.27 18.14 -20.27
C MET A 32 47.40 18.56 -18.80
N THR A 33 47.49 19.88 -18.56
CA THR A 33 47.32 20.43 -17.21
C THR A 33 45.89 20.24 -16.71
N THR A 34 45.68 20.40 -15.39
CA THR A 34 44.33 20.25 -14.79
C THR A 34 43.30 21.18 -15.43
N GLU A 35 43.69 22.42 -15.73
CA GLU A 35 42.83 23.41 -16.39
C GLU A 35 42.50 23.02 -17.84
N GLN A 36 43.48 22.48 -18.57
CA GLN A 36 43.28 21.98 -19.94
C GLN A 36 42.39 20.74 -19.97
N ARG A 37 42.50 19.83 -18.98
CA ARG A 37 41.62 18.66 -18.85
C ARG A 37 40.16 19.08 -18.58
N LEU A 38 39.97 20.07 -17.72
CA LEU A 38 38.61 20.62 -17.47
C LEU A 38 38.02 21.28 -18.72
N ALA A 39 38.81 22.03 -19.47
CA ALA A 39 38.36 22.61 -20.74
C ALA A 39 38.07 21.58 -21.81
N TYR A 40 38.84 20.49 -21.90
CA TYR A 40 38.62 19.38 -22.82
C TYR A 40 37.30 18.62 -22.50
N LEU A 41 37.05 18.33 -21.22
CA LEU A 41 35.86 17.65 -20.76
C LEU A 41 34.59 18.49 -20.87
N SER A 42 34.69 19.81 -20.83
CA SER A 42 33.59 20.76 -20.99
C SER A 42 33.15 21.01 -22.45
N GLN A 43 33.91 20.54 -23.44
CA GLN A 43 33.54 20.66 -24.86
C GLN A 43 32.43 19.66 -25.20
N LYS A 44 31.18 20.16 -25.36
CA LYS A 44 30.05 19.34 -25.90
C LYS A 44 30.41 18.85 -27.31
N PRO A 45 30.17 17.58 -27.67
CA PRO A 45 30.39 17.09 -29.02
C PRO A 45 29.60 17.89 -30.03
N ALA A 46 30.27 18.43 -31.05
CA ALA A 46 29.63 19.20 -32.11
C ALA A 46 28.60 18.33 -32.86
N ALA A 47 27.32 18.69 -32.76
CA ALA A 47 26.26 18.06 -33.50
C ALA A 47 26.45 18.27 -35.00
N ASN A 48 26.56 17.20 -35.77
CA ASN A 48 26.69 17.18 -37.23
C ASN A 48 25.47 17.86 -37.89
N LYS A 49 25.63 19.09 -38.37
CA LYS A 49 24.64 19.82 -39.18
C LYS A 49 24.68 19.27 -40.60
N LYS A 50 23.71 18.46 -41.00
CA LYS A 50 23.32 18.31 -42.42
C LYS A 50 21.78 18.32 -42.53
N GLY A 51 21.31 19.22 -43.39
CA GLY A 51 19.97 19.15 -44.00
C GLY A 51 18.95 20.19 -43.53
N LYS A 52 19.02 21.42 -44.05
CA LYS A 52 17.91 22.38 -44.03
C LYS A 52 16.76 21.91 -44.93
N THR A 53 15.61 21.64 -44.37
CA THR A 53 14.34 21.71 -45.10
C THR A 53 13.43 22.67 -44.32
N LYS A 54 13.13 23.81 -44.93
CA LYS A 54 12.15 24.75 -44.44
C LYS A 54 10.76 24.11 -44.49
N LYS A 55 10.12 23.94 -43.37
CA LYS A 55 8.66 23.83 -43.28
C LYS A 55 8.17 25.00 -42.42
N ASN A 56 7.36 25.85 -43.07
CA ASN A 56 6.54 26.84 -42.40
C ASN A 56 5.63 26.12 -41.40
N THR A 57 5.82 26.41 -40.13
CA THR A 57 4.81 26.13 -39.11
C THR A 57 4.45 27.46 -38.48
N GLN A 58 3.19 27.85 -38.64
CA GLN A 58 2.61 28.95 -37.91
C GLN A 58 2.74 28.71 -36.43
N ASN A 59 3.59 29.49 -35.76
CA ASN A 59 3.69 29.58 -34.32
C ASN A 59 2.42 30.24 -33.79
N THR A 60 1.49 29.44 -33.29
CA THR A 60 0.57 29.90 -32.25
C THR A 60 1.41 30.10 -31.00
N GLN A 61 1.78 31.33 -30.72
CA GLN A 61 2.38 31.74 -29.46
C GLN A 61 1.34 31.54 -28.35
N ASN A 62 1.36 30.36 -27.72
CA ASN A 62 0.91 30.25 -26.34
C ASN A 62 1.99 30.89 -25.48
N THR A 63 1.81 32.15 -25.10
CA THR A 63 2.56 32.78 -24.02
C THR A 63 2.22 32.05 -22.70
N GLN A 64 2.93 30.94 -22.41
CA GLN A 64 2.94 30.40 -21.08
C GLN A 64 3.61 31.45 -20.18
N ASN A 65 2.90 31.91 -19.14
CA ASN A 65 3.46 32.74 -18.08
C ASN A 65 4.56 31.94 -17.37
N THR A 66 5.80 32.09 -17.79
CA THR A 66 6.96 31.53 -17.08
C THR A 66 7.28 32.44 -15.90
N GLN A 67 7.44 31.87 -14.72
CA GLN A 67 7.85 32.58 -13.50
C GLN A 67 9.27 32.16 -13.14
N LYS A 68 10.18 33.14 -12.94
CA LYS A 68 11.53 32.85 -12.44
C LYS A 68 11.49 32.47 -10.98
N MET A 69 12.07 31.33 -10.63
CA MET A 69 12.18 30.85 -9.26
C MET A 69 13.39 29.92 -9.10
N ASN A 70 13.69 29.50 -7.88
CA ASN A 70 14.70 28.45 -7.62
C ASN A 70 14.06 27.06 -7.66
N GLY A 71 14.91 26.00 -7.66
CA GLY A 71 14.44 24.62 -7.68
C GLY A 71 13.60 24.23 -6.47
N ALA A 72 13.88 24.76 -5.28
CA ALA A 72 13.11 24.49 -4.07
C ALA A 72 11.69 25.04 -4.19
N ASP A 73 11.53 26.27 -4.67
CA ASP A 73 10.21 26.85 -4.95
C ASP A 73 9.48 26.07 -6.04
N ALA A 74 10.22 25.59 -7.06
CA ALA A 74 9.63 24.76 -8.12
C ALA A 74 9.09 23.42 -7.61
N VAL A 75 9.75 22.80 -6.63
CA VAL A 75 9.21 21.60 -5.95
C VAL A 75 7.88 21.92 -5.30
N ILE A 76 7.80 22.96 -4.46
CA ILE A 76 6.58 23.33 -3.75
C ILE A 76 5.47 23.73 -4.70
N GLN A 77 5.76 24.56 -5.71
CA GLN A 77 4.78 24.95 -6.72
C GLN A 77 4.27 23.76 -7.52
N SER A 78 5.13 22.79 -7.85
CA SER A 78 4.71 21.56 -8.54
C SER A 78 3.74 20.74 -7.70
N LEU A 79 4.01 20.61 -6.37
CA LEU A 79 3.10 19.92 -5.45
C LEU A 79 1.73 20.62 -5.37
N ILE A 80 1.70 21.94 -5.27
CA ILE A 80 0.45 22.73 -5.28
C ILE A 80 -0.31 22.54 -6.60
N LYS A 81 0.38 22.50 -7.75
CA LYS A 81 -0.24 22.24 -9.06
C LYS A 81 -0.81 20.82 -9.19
N GLU A 82 -0.34 19.86 -8.38
CA GLU A 82 -0.92 18.51 -8.26
C GLU A 82 -1.98 18.37 -7.16
N ASP A 83 -2.50 19.51 -6.67
CA ASP A 83 -3.55 19.57 -5.65
C ASP A 83 -3.16 18.90 -4.31
N VAL A 84 -1.85 18.93 -3.98
CA VAL A 84 -1.32 18.51 -2.69
C VAL A 84 -1.57 19.60 -1.67
N ASP A 85 -2.21 19.23 -0.58
CA ASP A 85 -2.54 20.11 0.55
C ASP A 85 -1.83 19.69 1.85
N LEU A 86 -1.24 18.49 1.87
CA LEU A 86 -0.62 17.91 3.05
C LEU A 86 0.64 17.11 2.68
N ILE A 87 1.71 17.34 3.45
CA ILE A 87 2.98 16.62 3.34
C ILE A 87 3.36 16.07 4.72
N PHE A 88 3.94 14.87 4.76
CA PHE A 88 4.58 14.31 5.95
C PHE A 88 6.10 14.35 5.79
N GLY A 89 6.85 14.58 6.85
CA GLY A 89 8.30 14.55 6.69
C GLY A 89 9.10 14.93 7.92
N TYR A 90 10.42 14.87 7.74
CA TYR A 90 11.40 15.23 8.74
C TYR A 90 12.52 16.06 8.09
N PRO A 91 12.83 17.27 8.58
CA PRO A 91 13.84 18.14 7.98
C PRO A 91 15.25 17.61 8.20
N GLY A 92 16.15 17.98 7.28
CA GLY A 92 17.57 17.70 7.38
C GLY A 92 18.40 18.51 6.37
N GLY A 93 19.73 18.44 6.47
CA GLY A 93 20.64 19.36 5.77
C GLY A 93 20.53 19.39 4.25
N ALA A 94 20.27 18.24 3.61
CA ALA A 94 20.22 18.15 2.14
C ALA A 94 18.88 18.57 1.53
N ILE A 95 17.78 18.58 2.32
CA ILE A 95 16.46 19.03 1.88
C ILE A 95 16.08 20.42 2.44
N MET A 96 16.98 21.06 3.16
CA MET A 96 16.75 22.34 3.82
C MET A 96 16.23 23.45 2.88
N PRO A 97 16.70 23.59 1.63
CA PRO A 97 16.17 24.62 0.73
C PRO A 97 14.66 24.44 0.46
N VAL A 98 14.17 23.20 0.31
CA VAL A 98 12.73 22.92 0.15
C VAL A 98 11.96 23.26 1.42
N TYR A 99 12.53 23.02 2.61
CA TYR A 99 11.90 23.42 3.89
C TYR A 99 11.89 24.94 4.08
N ASP A 100 12.91 25.66 3.61
CA ASP A 100 12.93 27.12 3.59
C ASP A 100 11.84 27.67 2.66
N SER A 101 11.70 27.08 1.47
CA SER A 101 10.61 27.41 0.54
C SER A 101 9.22 27.15 1.17
N LEU A 102 9.02 26.04 1.88
CA LEU A 102 7.74 25.74 2.56
C LEU A 102 7.26 26.86 3.50
N TYR A 103 8.20 27.62 4.12
CA TYR A 103 7.85 28.75 4.98
C TYR A 103 6.99 29.80 4.26
N HIS A 104 7.19 29.99 2.97
CA HIS A 104 6.44 30.95 2.16
C HIS A 104 5.08 30.45 1.69
N PHE A 105 4.81 29.13 1.80
CA PHE A 105 3.59 28.49 1.26
C PHE A 105 2.74 27.80 2.34
N GLN A 106 2.94 28.09 3.63
CA GLN A 106 2.25 27.45 4.76
C GLN A 106 0.73 27.56 4.71
N GLU A 107 0.18 28.60 4.08
CA GLU A 107 -1.27 28.76 3.91
C GLU A 107 -1.87 27.81 2.84
N GLN A 108 -1.05 27.31 1.92
CA GLN A 108 -1.50 26.45 0.81
C GLN A 108 -1.12 24.99 1.01
N LEU A 109 -0.02 24.73 1.73
CA LEU A 109 0.57 23.42 1.87
C LEU A 109 0.97 23.16 3.32
N ASN A 110 0.22 22.30 3.99
CA ASN A 110 0.47 21.94 5.37
C ASN A 110 1.55 20.85 5.48
N HIS A 111 2.49 21.01 6.41
CA HIS A 111 3.53 20.03 6.70
C HIS A 111 3.36 19.44 8.09
N ILE A 112 3.33 18.11 8.17
CA ILE A 112 3.28 17.35 9.41
C ILE A 112 4.68 16.87 9.77
N LEU A 113 5.24 17.46 10.82
CA LEU A 113 6.52 17.05 11.38
C LEU A 113 6.36 15.74 12.16
N THR A 114 6.74 14.64 11.56
CA THR A 114 6.80 13.33 12.21
C THR A 114 8.02 13.22 13.12
N ARG A 115 8.19 12.11 13.82
CA ARG A 115 9.37 11.88 14.69
C ARG A 115 10.37 10.91 14.08
N HIS A 116 9.99 10.31 12.95
CA HIS A 116 10.83 9.41 12.16
C HIS A 116 10.31 9.34 10.73
N GLU A 117 11.19 9.16 9.74
CA GLU A 117 10.78 9.11 8.33
C GLU A 117 9.93 7.87 8.03
N GLN A 118 10.18 6.76 8.72
CA GLN A 118 9.29 5.59 8.64
C GLN A 118 7.88 5.93 9.13
N GLY A 119 7.75 6.72 10.19
CA GLY A 119 6.46 7.26 10.63
C GLY A 119 5.81 8.14 9.57
N ALA A 120 6.59 9.00 8.90
CA ALA A 120 6.11 9.86 7.82
C ALA A 120 5.51 9.06 6.67
N ILE A 121 6.22 8.05 6.18
CA ILE A 121 5.75 7.26 5.02
C ILE A 121 4.56 6.37 5.38
N HIS A 122 4.45 5.84 6.60
CA HIS A 122 3.26 5.11 7.03
C HIS A 122 2.06 6.04 7.22
N ALA A 123 2.26 7.26 7.74
CA ALA A 123 1.21 8.27 7.79
C ALA A 123 0.71 8.65 6.38
N ALA A 124 1.63 8.86 5.44
CA ALA A 124 1.30 9.12 4.04
C ALA A 124 0.48 7.98 3.41
N GLN A 125 0.77 6.71 3.76
CA GLN A 125 -0.04 5.56 3.33
C GLN A 125 -1.45 5.60 3.91
N GLY A 126 -1.59 5.86 5.22
CA GLY A 126 -2.91 6.00 5.86
C GLY A 126 -3.75 7.10 5.22
N TYR A 127 -3.12 8.25 4.95
CA TYR A 127 -3.74 9.38 4.23
C TYR A 127 -4.19 8.98 2.82
N ALA A 128 -3.32 8.34 2.04
CA ALA A 128 -3.64 7.97 0.67
C ALA A 128 -4.82 6.97 0.60
N ARG A 129 -4.87 6.00 1.51
CA ARG A 129 -5.91 4.96 1.53
C ARG A 129 -7.28 5.48 1.95
N THR A 130 -7.35 6.53 2.75
CA THR A 130 -8.62 7.15 3.16
C THR A 130 -9.07 8.27 2.24
N SER A 131 -8.18 9.21 1.89
CA SER A 131 -8.50 10.34 1.02
C SER A 131 -8.70 9.91 -0.44
N GLY A 132 -7.90 8.92 -0.92
CA GLY A 132 -7.79 8.56 -2.33
C GLY A 132 -6.87 9.48 -3.14
N LYS A 133 -6.17 10.41 -2.48
CA LYS A 133 -5.09 11.23 -3.04
C LYS A 133 -3.75 10.52 -2.80
N PRO A 134 -2.69 10.74 -3.63
CA PRO A 134 -1.36 10.24 -3.30
C PRO A 134 -0.83 10.88 -2.02
N GLY A 135 -0.16 10.10 -1.18
CA GLY A 135 0.55 10.62 -0.02
C GLY A 135 1.91 11.20 -0.43
N VAL A 136 2.31 12.32 0.17
CA VAL A 136 3.59 12.98 -0.12
C VAL A 136 4.49 12.98 1.10
N VAL A 137 5.76 12.62 0.90
CA VAL A 137 6.78 12.56 1.97
C VAL A 137 8.01 13.35 1.56
N LEU A 138 8.52 14.17 2.49
CA LEU A 138 9.82 14.85 2.37
C LEU A 138 10.82 14.29 3.38
N ALA A 139 12.03 13.92 2.91
CA ALA A 139 13.11 13.46 3.76
C ALA A 139 14.47 13.98 3.29
N THR A 140 15.45 13.99 4.17
CA THR A 140 16.83 14.35 3.82
C THR A 140 17.59 13.16 3.21
N SER A 141 18.83 13.38 2.80
CA SER A 141 19.74 12.36 2.29
C SER A 141 20.15 11.33 3.35
N GLY A 142 20.91 10.32 2.95
CA GLY A 142 21.49 9.32 3.83
C GLY A 142 20.44 8.63 4.69
N PRO A 143 20.53 8.75 6.04
CA PRO A 143 19.62 8.05 6.95
C PRO A 143 18.16 8.46 6.76
N GLY A 144 17.85 9.71 6.37
CA GLY A 144 16.49 10.14 6.10
C GLY A 144 15.87 9.38 4.92
N ALA A 145 16.58 9.28 3.82
CA ALA A 145 16.15 8.52 2.64
C ALA A 145 16.08 7.01 2.92
N THR A 146 17.09 6.44 3.60
CA THR A 146 17.11 4.98 3.90
C THR A 146 15.99 4.56 4.86
N ASN A 147 15.56 5.43 5.77
CA ASN A 147 14.43 5.18 6.66
C ASN A 147 13.07 5.08 5.92
N LEU A 148 12.98 5.53 4.68
CA LEU A 148 11.77 5.37 3.85
C LEU A 148 11.64 3.98 3.23
N ILE A 149 12.72 3.20 3.12
CA ILE A 149 12.76 1.98 2.30
C ILE A 149 11.72 0.94 2.73
N THR A 150 11.56 0.69 4.04
CA THR A 150 10.52 -0.22 4.54
C THR A 150 9.12 0.24 4.11
N GLY A 151 8.83 1.53 4.24
CA GLY A 151 7.53 2.08 3.85
C GLY A 151 7.31 2.11 2.33
N LEU A 152 8.37 2.29 1.53
CA LEU A 152 8.30 2.15 0.06
C LEU A 152 7.97 0.71 -0.33
N ALA A 153 8.65 -0.29 0.27
CA ALA A 153 8.37 -1.71 0.01
C ALA A 153 6.93 -2.08 0.39
N ASP A 154 6.44 -1.57 1.53
CA ASP A 154 5.07 -1.76 1.99
C ASP A 154 4.05 -1.14 1.02
N ALA A 155 4.27 0.10 0.61
CA ALA A 155 3.41 0.78 -0.36
C ALA A 155 3.42 0.11 -1.74
N MET A 156 4.58 -0.39 -2.18
CA MET A 156 4.72 -1.07 -3.47
C MET A 156 3.90 -2.36 -3.53
N ILE A 157 4.03 -3.20 -2.52
CA ILE A 157 3.33 -4.49 -2.48
C ILE A 157 1.82 -4.32 -2.28
N ASP A 158 1.40 -3.29 -1.52
CA ASP A 158 0.00 -2.96 -1.25
C ASP A 158 -0.59 -1.95 -2.24
N SER A 159 0.12 -1.60 -3.30
CA SER A 159 -0.36 -0.72 -4.38
C SER A 159 -0.85 0.64 -3.88
N THR A 160 -0.13 1.24 -2.93
CA THR A 160 -0.48 2.56 -2.35
C THR A 160 0.28 3.66 -3.09
N PRO A 161 -0.41 4.65 -3.69
CA PRO A 161 0.25 5.74 -4.40
C PRO A 161 0.95 6.69 -3.44
N LEU A 162 2.27 6.82 -3.56
CA LEU A 162 3.09 7.74 -2.78
C LEU A 162 4.07 8.49 -3.68
N ILE A 163 4.37 9.73 -3.29
CA ILE A 163 5.46 10.55 -3.83
C ILE A 163 6.43 10.82 -2.68
N CYS A 164 7.60 10.20 -2.74
CA CYS A 164 8.67 10.46 -1.80
C CYS A 164 9.71 11.36 -2.46
N ILE A 165 10.01 12.50 -1.84
CA ILE A 165 11.01 13.45 -2.31
C ILE A 165 12.13 13.46 -1.29
N THR A 166 13.34 13.11 -1.72
CA THR A 166 14.54 13.12 -0.90
C THR A 166 15.50 14.21 -1.37
N GLY A 167 16.14 14.87 -0.42
CA GLY A 167 17.28 15.70 -0.75
C GLY A 167 18.54 14.84 -0.86
N GLN A 168 19.47 15.26 -1.72
CA GLN A 168 20.76 14.61 -1.94
C GLN A 168 21.89 15.60 -1.78
N VAL A 169 23.10 15.11 -1.60
CA VAL A 169 24.31 15.96 -1.67
C VAL A 169 24.39 16.70 -3.00
N SER A 170 25.18 17.76 -3.10
CA SER A 170 25.34 18.47 -4.37
C SER A 170 25.91 17.55 -5.46
N SER A 171 25.52 17.75 -6.71
CA SER A 171 25.81 16.86 -7.84
C SER A 171 27.30 16.52 -8.02
N HIS A 172 28.18 17.48 -7.75
CA HIS A 172 29.64 17.29 -7.83
C HIS A 172 30.22 16.40 -6.70
N LEU A 173 29.43 16.09 -5.67
CA LEU A 173 29.83 15.21 -4.57
C LEU A 173 29.32 13.78 -4.74
N LEU A 174 28.46 13.52 -5.73
CA LEU A 174 27.92 12.18 -5.97
C LEU A 174 29.04 11.18 -6.28
N GLY A 175 29.02 10.03 -5.58
CA GLY A 175 30.02 8.97 -5.73
C GLY A 175 31.35 9.26 -5.03
N THR A 176 31.38 10.21 -4.11
CA THR A 176 32.61 10.59 -3.36
C THR A 176 32.61 10.14 -1.91
N ASP A 177 31.57 9.38 -1.47
CA ASP A 177 31.33 9.04 -0.07
C ASP A 177 31.17 10.28 0.84
N ALA A 178 30.56 11.33 0.31
CA ALA A 178 30.31 12.57 1.04
C ALA A 178 29.40 12.31 2.26
N PHE A 179 29.49 13.21 3.27
CA PHE A 179 28.68 13.09 4.49
C PHE A 179 27.18 12.98 4.17
N GLN A 180 26.55 11.92 4.65
CA GLN A 180 25.15 11.57 4.40
C GLN A 180 24.81 11.33 2.92
N GLU A 181 25.78 11.00 2.08
CA GLU A 181 25.52 10.46 0.76
C GLU A 181 25.05 8.99 0.85
N THR A 182 24.12 8.61 0.01
CA THR A 182 23.69 7.23 -0.19
C THR A 182 23.16 7.08 -1.61
N ASP A 183 23.45 5.97 -2.28
CA ASP A 183 22.81 5.63 -3.57
C ASP A 183 21.34 5.27 -3.35
N VAL A 184 20.53 6.32 -3.17
CA VAL A 184 19.07 6.20 -2.93
C VAL A 184 18.36 5.60 -4.13
N ILE A 185 18.85 5.87 -5.35
CA ILE A 185 18.28 5.31 -6.59
C ILE A 185 18.47 3.80 -6.63
N GLY A 186 19.71 3.33 -6.36
CA GLY A 186 20.01 1.90 -6.34
C GLY A 186 19.16 1.13 -5.32
N ILE A 187 19.08 1.61 -4.07
CA ILE A 187 18.35 0.92 -3.00
C ILE A 187 16.82 1.01 -3.14
N SER A 188 16.28 2.05 -3.78
CA SER A 188 14.83 2.21 -3.96
C SER A 188 14.28 1.55 -5.23
N THR A 189 15.12 1.21 -6.21
CA THR A 189 14.72 0.60 -7.48
C THR A 189 13.80 -0.63 -7.32
N PRO A 190 14.09 -1.64 -6.46
CA PRO A 190 13.24 -2.81 -6.32
C PRO A 190 11.94 -2.57 -5.55
N VAL A 191 11.80 -1.44 -4.88
CA VAL A 191 10.67 -1.14 -3.98
C VAL A 191 9.84 0.07 -4.42
N THR A 192 10.05 0.56 -5.65
CA THR A 192 9.27 1.65 -6.25
C THR A 192 8.80 1.30 -7.65
N LYS A 193 7.73 1.95 -8.10
CA LYS A 193 7.31 1.89 -9.52
C LYS A 193 8.28 2.63 -10.43
N TRP A 194 8.85 3.70 -9.91
CA TRP A 194 9.83 4.53 -10.59
C TRP A 194 10.59 5.34 -9.55
N ASN A 195 11.86 5.59 -9.84
CA ASN A 195 12.69 6.52 -9.13
C ASN A 195 13.51 7.34 -10.12
N PHE A 196 13.89 8.54 -9.71
CA PHE A 196 14.68 9.42 -10.55
C PHE A 196 15.53 10.37 -9.68
N GLN A 197 16.79 10.61 -10.10
CA GLN A 197 17.66 11.60 -9.48
C GLN A 197 17.68 12.86 -10.34
N VAL A 198 17.30 13.99 -9.76
CA VAL A 198 17.29 15.31 -10.40
C VAL A 198 18.57 16.05 -10.03
N THR A 199 19.35 16.45 -11.04
CA THR A 199 20.60 17.22 -10.89
C THR A 199 20.55 18.58 -11.59
N ASP A 200 19.45 18.91 -12.27
CA ASP A 200 19.18 20.18 -12.97
C ASP A 200 17.81 20.70 -12.54
N ALA A 201 17.73 21.91 -12.02
CA ALA A 201 16.49 22.51 -11.56
C ALA A 201 15.40 22.58 -12.65
N ALA A 202 15.80 22.73 -13.91
CA ALA A 202 14.87 22.82 -15.04
C ALA A 202 14.04 21.54 -15.26
N GLU A 203 14.52 20.38 -14.77
CA GLU A 203 13.81 19.09 -14.88
C GLU A 203 12.72 18.91 -13.82
N ILE A 204 12.78 19.63 -12.67
CA ILE A 204 11.90 19.44 -11.51
C ILE A 204 10.41 19.40 -11.89
N PRO A 205 9.87 20.40 -12.65
CA PRO A 205 8.43 20.43 -12.95
C PRO A 205 7.96 19.22 -13.77
N GLU A 206 8.73 18.82 -14.77
CA GLU A 206 8.39 17.69 -15.64
C GLU A 206 8.52 16.35 -14.90
N ILE A 207 9.58 16.18 -14.11
CA ILE A 207 9.82 14.94 -13.35
C ILE A 207 8.74 14.75 -12.28
N LEU A 208 8.35 15.79 -11.55
CA LEU A 208 7.27 15.70 -10.57
C LEU A 208 5.93 15.42 -11.24
N ALA A 209 5.61 16.04 -12.38
CA ALA A 209 4.40 15.72 -13.12
C ALA A 209 4.35 14.26 -13.56
N LYS A 210 5.47 13.70 -14.03
CA LYS A 210 5.58 12.26 -14.35
C LYS A 210 5.45 11.39 -13.11
N ALA A 211 6.05 11.79 -11.98
CA ALA A 211 5.98 11.06 -10.72
C ALA A 211 4.53 10.86 -10.26
N PHE A 212 3.73 11.93 -10.26
CA PHE A 212 2.30 11.85 -9.91
C PHE A 212 1.53 10.95 -10.88
N TYR A 213 1.75 11.10 -12.18
CA TYR A 213 1.11 10.26 -13.18
C TYR A 213 1.46 8.77 -13.02
N ILE A 214 2.72 8.43 -12.80
CA ILE A 214 3.17 7.04 -12.61
C ILE A 214 2.60 6.47 -11.30
N ALA A 215 2.66 7.22 -10.21
CA ALA A 215 2.20 6.75 -8.91
C ALA A 215 0.71 6.41 -8.89
N THR A 216 -0.11 7.18 -9.62
CA THR A 216 -1.59 7.09 -9.54
C THR A 216 -2.24 6.31 -10.68
N SER A 217 -1.52 6.02 -11.77
CA SER A 217 -2.08 5.35 -12.94
C SER A 217 -1.74 3.85 -12.98
N GLY A 218 -2.58 3.07 -13.69
CA GLY A 218 -2.46 1.61 -13.73
C GLY A 218 -2.63 0.99 -12.34
N ARG A 219 -1.78 0.01 -11.99
CA ARG A 219 -1.63 -0.42 -10.59
C ARG A 219 -0.90 0.68 -9.83
N PRO A 220 -1.52 1.36 -8.85
CA PRO A 220 -0.86 2.43 -8.10
C PRO A 220 0.36 1.94 -7.32
N GLY A 221 1.23 2.87 -6.94
CA GLY A 221 2.41 2.51 -6.14
C GLY A 221 3.32 3.71 -5.89
N PRO A 222 4.38 3.53 -5.08
CA PRO A 222 5.27 4.61 -4.69
C PRO A 222 6.25 4.99 -5.81
N VAL A 223 6.58 6.27 -5.84
CA VAL A 223 7.65 6.87 -6.65
C VAL A 223 8.58 7.66 -5.74
N LEU A 224 9.88 7.60 -6.01
CA LEU A 224 10.89 8.37 -5.28
C LEU A 224 11.63 9.30 -6.22
N ILE A 225 11.70 10.59 -5.85
CA ILE A 225 12.46 11.62 -6.57
C ILE A 225 13.54 12.16 -5.64
N ASP A 226 14.80 11.94 -6.02
CA ASP A 226 15.98 12.34 -5.27
C ASP A 226 16.56 13.61 -5.89
N ILE A 227 16.62 14.72 -5.15
CA ILE A 227 16.96 16.04 -5.70
C ILE A 227 18.26 16.54 -5.08
N THR A 228 19.30 16.75 -5.91
CA THR A 228 20.57 17.26 -5.42
C THR A 228 20.44 18.68 -4.86
N LYS A 229 21.28 19.00 -3.88
CA LYS A 229 21.20 20.27 -3.14
C LYS A 229 21.45 21.49 -4.03
N ASP A 230 22.34 21.39 -4.99
CA ASP A 230 22.60 22.44 -5.98
C ASP A 230 21.39 22.66 -6.91
N ALA A 231 20.73 21.60 -7.38
CA ALA A 231 19.50 21.74 -8.16
C ALA A 231 18.36 22.42 -7.37
N GLN A 232 18.33 22.29 -6.04
CA GLN A 232 17.34 22.99 -5.21
C GLN A 232 17.59 24.50 -5.14
N PHE A 233 18.86 24.95 -5.24
CA PHE A 233 19.23 26.37 -5.24
C PHE A 233 19.25 27.00 -6.62
N GLU A 234 19.45 26.21 -7.67
CA GLU A 234 19.57 26.70 -9.04
C GLU A 234 18.28 27.38 -9.52
N GLY A 235 18.44 28.47 -10.30
CA GLY A 235 17.32 29.23 -10.85
C GLY A 235 16.78 28.62 -12.13
N LEU A 236 15.45 28.63 -12.30
CA LEU A 236 14.79 28.16 -13.52
C LEU A 236 13.65 29.07 -13.96
N ASP A 237 13.26 28.98 -15.23
CA ASP A 237 12.02 29.52 -15.77
C ASP A 237 10.92 28.47 -15.57
N PHE A 238 10.14 28.61 -14.49
CA PHE A 238 9.13 27.63 -14.10
C PHE A 238 7.93 27.62 -15.03
N SER A 239 7.61 26.45 -15.56
CA SER A 239 6.37 26.16 -16.29
C SER A 239 5.92 24.75 -15.90
N TYR A 240 4.67 24.60 -15.49
CA TYR A 240 4.14 23.34 -15.04
C TYR A 240 2.97 22.87 -15.90
N GLN A 241 3.04 21.63 -16.37
CA GLN A 241 1.97 20.96 -17.08
C GLN A 241 1.76 19.57 -16.48
N LYS A 242 0.53 19.27 -16.02
CA LYS A 242 0.18 17.93 -15.54
C LYS A 242 0.47 16.87 -16.61
N CYS A 243 1.13 15.80 -16.24
CA CYS A 243 1.41 14.69 -17.13
C CYS A 243 0.12 13.89 -17.39
N THR A 244 -0.24 13.67 -18.65
CA THR A 244 -1.40 12.85 -19.05
C THR A 244 -0.98 11.56 -19.76
N GLY A 245 0.31 11.36 -19.95
CA GLY A 245 0.91 10.18 -20.57
C GLY A 245 2.23 10.48 -21.26
N PHE A 246 3.03 9.45 -21.45
CA PHE A 246 4.26 9.51 -22.25
C PHE A 246 4.53 8.15 -22.92
N ARG A 247 5.32 8.17 -23.98
CA ARG A 247 5.46 7.04 -24.93
C ARG A 247 5.87 5.71 -24.29
N SER A 248 6.73 5.73 -23.29
CA SER A 248 7.32 4.52 -22.69
C SER A 248 6.48 3.90 -21.59
N TYR A 249 5.34 4.50 -21.21
CA TYR A 249 4.51 4.02 -20.12
C TYR A 249 3.04 3.94 -20.51
N VAL A 250 2.50 2.71 -20.53
CA VAL A 250 1.10 2.40 -20.87
C VAL A 250 0.44 1.77 -19.64
N PRO A 251 -0.21 2.54 -18.77
CA PRO A 251 -0.71 2.06 -17.48
C PRO A 251 -2.00 1.24 -17.54
N CYS A 252 -2.79 1.37 -18.61
CA CYS A 252 -4.09 0.72 -18.72
C CYS A 252 -4.30 0.09 -20.09
N PHE A 253 -4.85 -1.11 -20.10
CA PHE A 253 -5.23 -1.82 -21.31
C PHE A 253 -6.75 -1.75 -21.51
N LYS A 254 -7.19 -1.65 -22.75
CA LYS A 254 -8.62 -1.81 -23.07
C LYS A 254 -8.95 -3.29 -23.10
N VAL A 255 -9.85 -3.72 -22.21
CA VAL A 255 -10.31 -5.09 -22.19
C VAL A 255 -11.02 -5.42 -23.51
N LYS A 256 -10.74 -6.61 -24.06
CA LYS A 256 -11.33 -7.10 -25.31
C LYS A 256 -12.76 -7.53 -25.09
N ASP A 257 -13.66 -7.13 -25.98
CA ASP A 257 -15.10 -7.43 -25.85
C ASP A 257 -15.37 -8.95 -25.98
N GLU A 258 -14.56 -9.68 -26.77
CA GLU A 258 -14.64 -11.14 -26.88
C GLU A 258 -14.34 -11.82 -25.54
N ALA A 259 -13.36 -11.33 -24.77
CA ALA A 259 -13.03 -11.87 -23.45
C ALA A 259 -14.18 -11.59 -22.45
N ILE A 260 -14.83 -10.42 -22.53
CA ILE A 260 -16.01 -10.09 -21.72
C ILE A 260 -17.15 -11.07 -22.02
N GLN A 261 -17.42 -11.38 -23.29
CA GLN A 261 -18.46 -12.32 -23.70
C GLN A 261 -18.15 -13.74 -23.18
N GLN A 262 -16.92 -14.22 -23.36
CA GLN A 262 -16.47 -15.53 -22.86
C GLN A 262 -16.64 -15.64 -21.34
N ALA A 263 -16.25 -14.61 -20.59
CA ALA A 263 -16.42 -14.58 -19.14
C ALA A 263 -17.91 -14.62 -18.75
N ALA A 264 -18.76 -13.83 -19.40
CA ALA A 264 -20.18 -13.79 -19.13
C ALA A 264 -20.85 -15.14 -19.42
N GLU A 265 -20.48 -15.83 -20.51
CA GLU A 265 -20.99 -17.18 -20.82
C GLU A 265 -20.59 -18.20 -19.75
N LEU A 266 -19.33 -18.18 -19.28
CA LEU A 266 -18.89 -19.07 -18.21
C LEU A 266 -19.69 -18.85 -16.93
N ILE A 267 -19.88 -17.58 -16.53
CA ILE A 267 -20.66 -17.21 -15.34
C ILE A 267 -22.11 -17.66 -15.47
N ASN A 268 -22.74 -17.41 -16.62
CA ASN A 268 -24.14 -17.74 -16.84
C ASN A 268 -24.42 -19.27 -16.83
N LYS A 269 -23.44 -20.08 -17.24
CA LYS A 269 -23.50 -21.55 -17.25
C LYS A 269 -23.16 -22.18 -15.89
N ALA A 270 -22.50 -21.43 -14.98
CA ALA A 270 -22.01 -21.94 -13.71
C ALA A 270 -23.13 -22.43 -12.78
N LYS A 271 -22.83 -23.51 -12.05
CA LYS A 271 -23.72 -24.11 -11.02
C LYS A 271 -23.29 -23.72 -9.61
N LYS A 272 -21.97 -23.56 -9.39
CA LYS A 272 -21.35 -23.22 -8.11
C LYS A 272 -20.36 -22.05 -8.30
N PRO A 273 -20.79 -20.90 -8.86
CA PRO A 273 -19.89 -19.78 -9.07
C PRO A 273 -19.51 -19.13 -7.72
N TYR A 274 -18.30 -18.58 -7.65
CA TYR A 274 -17.78 -17.94 -6.46
C TYR A 274 -16.96 -16.71 -6.81
N ILE A 275 -17.23 -15.59 -6.12
CA ILE A 275 -16.52 -14.33 -6.30
C ILE A 275 -15.52 -14.17 -5.15
N VAL A 276 -14.28 -13.80 -5.50
CA VAL A 276 -13.27 -13.31 -4.54
C VAL A 276 -12.84 -11.92 -4.99
N TYR A 277 -12.99 -10.93 -4.11
CA TYR A 277 -12.62 -9.56 -4.43
C TYR A 277 -11.53 -9.02 -3.50
N GLY A 278 -10.66 -8.20 -4.06
CA GLY A 278 -9.53 -7.60 -3.37
C GLY A 278 -9.54 -6.08 -3.39
N GLN A 279 -8.40 -5.50 -3.02
CA GLN A 279 -8.21 -4.06 -2.93
C GLN A 279 -8.41 -3.33 -4.26
N GLY A 280 -8.16 -4.00 -5.40
CA GLY A 280 -8.36 -3.40 -6.72
C GLY A 280 -9.78 -2.88 -6.94
N VAL A 281 -10.80 -3.42 -6.26
CA VAL A 281 -12.16 -2.89 -6.26
C VAL A 281 -12.20 -1.49 -5.62
N ILE A 282 -11.54 -1.32 -4.47
CA ILE A 282 -11.47 -0.04 -3.74
C ILE A 282 -10.63 0.97 -4.53
N LEU A 283 -9.47 0.55 -5.04
CA LEU A 283 -8.55 1.41 -5.79
C LEU A 283 -9.18 1.95 -7.08
N SER A 284 -10.02 1.15 -7.74
CA SER A 284 -10.74 1.58 -8.95
C SER A 284 -12.05 2.32 -8.65
N GLY A 285 -12.47 2.43 -7.39
CA GLY A 285 -13.77 2.97 -6.98
C GLY A 285 -14.94 2.18 -7.57
N ALA A 286 -14.82 0.84 -7.61
CA ALA A 286 -15.76 -0.08 -8.24
C ALA A 286 -16.78 -0.70 -7.27
N GLU A 287 -16.91 -0.18 -6.06
CA GLU A 287 -17.76 -0.75 -5.01
C GLU A 287 -19.22 -0.88 -5.46
N LYS A 288 -19.75 0.18 -6.07
CA LYS A 288 -21.15 0.19 -6.59
C LYS A 288 -21.36 -0.83 -7.72
N GLU A 289 -20.36 -0.95 -8.59
CA GLU A 289 -20.36 -1.91 -9.69
C GLU A 289 -20.25 -3.34 -9.19
N LEU A 290 -19.42 -3.60 -8.17
CA LEU A 290 -19.30 -4.90 -7.51
C LEU A 290 -20.65 -5.30 -6.89
N ILE A 291 -21.29 -4.44 -6.11
CA ILE A 291 -22.59 -4.71 -5.47
C ILE A 291 -23.64 -5.04 -6.53
N LYS A 292 -23.75 -4.23 -7.61
CA LYS A 292 -24.68 -4.49 -8.72
C LYS A 292 -24.43 -5.84 -9.40
N PHE A 293 -23.16 -6.21 -9.57
CA PHE A 293 -22.77 -7.50 -10.16
C PHE A 293 -23.16 -8.67 -9.25
N VAL A 294 -22.86 -8.56 -7.95
CA VAL A 294 -23.21 -9.56 -6.92
C VAL A 294 -24.73 -9.74 -6.82
N ASP A 295 -25.48 -8.65 -6.71
CA ASP A 295 -26.94 -8.69 -6.61
C ASP A 295 -27.62 -9.30 -7.83
N LYS A 296 -27.15 -8.92 -9.03
CA LYS A 296 -27.70 -9.45 -10.28
C LYS A 296 -27.41 -10.93 -10.46
N SER A 297 -26.15 -11.32 -10.20
CA SER A 297 -25.70 -12.70 -10.39
C SER A 297 -26.15 -13.65 -9.28
N GLY A 298 -26.44 -13.15 -8.06
CA GLY A 298 -26.76 -13.94 -6.88
C GLY A 298 -25.61 -14.84 -6.40
N ILE A 299 -24.39 -14.51 -6.76
CA ILE A 299 -23.18 -15.29 -6.46
C ILE A 299 -22.62 -14.91 -5.08
N PRO A 300 -22.33 -15.90 -4.20
CA PRO A 300 -21.64 -15.62 -2.94
C PRO A 300 -20.24 -15.02 -3.20
N ALA A 301 -19.88 -14.00 -2.40
CA ALA A 301 -18.67 -13.23 -2.56
C ALA A 301 -17.87 -13.18 -1.25
N ALA A 302 -16.57 -13.41 -1.32
CA ALA A 302 -15.64 -13.27 -0.21
C ALA A 302 -14.60 -12.19 -0.50
N TRP A 303 -14.02 -11.63 0.55
CA TRP A 303 -12.95 -10.63 0.45
C TRP A 303 -11.59 -11.21 0.81
N THR A 304 -10.55 -10.66 0.21
CA THR A 304 -9.18 -10.77 0.74
C THR A 304 -8.98 -9.76 1.86
N ILE A 305 -7.96 -9.90 2.69
CA ILE A 305 -7.69 -8.96 3.80
C ILE A 305 -7.68 -7.48 3.36
N MET A 306 -7.19 -7.20 2.15
CA MET A 306 -7.14 -5.85 1.58
C MET A 306 -8.44 -5.46 0.86
N GLY A 307 -9.32 -6.41 0.58
CA GLY A 307 -10.60 -6.17 -0.09
C GLY A 307 -11.76 -5.90 0.87
N VAL A 308 -11.59 -6.18 2.18
CA VAL A 308 -12.62 -5.90 3.17
C VAL A 308 -13.00 -4.41 3.15
N SER A 309 -14.25 -4.09 3.38
CA SER A 309 -14.87 -2.77 3.20
C SER A 309 -15.24 -2.35 1.77
N ALA A 310 -14.88 -3.10 0.72
CA ALA A 310 -15.38 -2.81 -0.64
C ALA A 310 -16.90 -3.06 -0.77
N MET A 311 -17.45 -3.90 0.07
CA MET A 311 -18.89 -4.18 0.19
C MET A 311 -19.25 -4.25 1.68
N ASP A 312 -20.48 -3.82 2.04
CA ASP A 312 -20.97 -3.93 3.41
C ASP A 312 -20.79 -5.36 3.94
N THR A 313 -20.12 -5.48 5.09
CA THR A 313 -19.85 -6.78 5.72
C THR A 313 -21.12 -7.54 6.12
N ASN A 314 -22.27 -6.85 6.21
CA ASN A 314 -23.59 -7.45 6.50
C ASN A 314 -24.37 -7.81 5.24
N HIS A 315 -23.83 -7.58 4.03
CA HIS A 315 -24.52 -7.92 2.79
C HIS A 315 -24.83 -9.43 2.72
N PRO A 316 -26.06 -9.86 2.36
CA PRO A 316 -26.48 -11.27 2.45
C PRO A 316 -25.65 -12.27 1.64
N LEU A 317 -25.00 -11.81 0.56
CA LEU A 317 -24.12 -12.63 -0.27
C LEU A 317 -22.63 -12.47 0.09
N ASN A 318 -22.32 -11.69 1.11
CA ASN A 318 -20.96 -11.53 1.63
C ASN A 318 -20.67 -12.66 2.60
N VAL A 319 -19.81 -13.61 2.22
CA VAL A 319 -19.62 -14.87 2.94
C VAL A 319 -18.38 -14.91 3.83
N GLY A 320 -17.65 -13.80 3.93
CA GLY A 320 -16.50 -13.67 4.84
C GLY A 320 -15.14 -13.52 4.14
N MET A 321 -14.09 -13.64 4.91
CA MET A 321 -12.69 -13.49 4.47
C MET A 321 -12.13 -14.80 3.93
N LEU A 322 -11.42 -14.74 2.81
CA LEU A 322 -10.62 -15.84 2.27
C LEU A 322 -9.16 -15.72 2.71
N GLY A 323 -8.47 -16.82 2.86
CA GLY A 323 -7.03 -16.88 3.13
C GLY A 323 -6.67 -17.61 4.43
N MET A 324 -5.39 -17.60 4.80
CA MET A 324 -4.80 -18.40 5.88
C MET A 324 -5.57 -18.30 7.21
N HIS A 325 -5.97 -17.10 7.62
CA HIS A 325 -6.79 -16.84 8.80
C HIS A 325 -8.22 -16.39 8.43
N GLY A 326 -8.67 -16.76 7.23
CA GLY A 326 -10.01 -16.47 6.74
C GLY A 326 -11.09 -17.34 7.39
N ASN A 327 -12.33 -17.13 6.95
CA ASN A 327 -13.48 -17.90 7.41
C ASN A 327 -13.48 -19.33 6.85
N TYR A 328 -14.11 -20.24 7.55
CA TYR A 328 -14.16 -21.66 7.19
C TYR A 328 -14.81 -21.90 5.82
N GLY A 329 -16.00 -21.36 5.61
CA GLY A 329 -16.75 -21.52 4.36
C GLY A 329 -16.01 -21.02 3.12
N PRO A 330 -15.55 -19.76 3.07
CA PRO A 330 -14.77 -19.22 1.97
C PRO A 330 -13.59 -20.09 1.54
N ASN A 331 -12.84 -20.62 2.50
CA ASN A 331 -11.67 -21.45 2.22
C ASN A 331 -12.07 -22.83 1.67
N VAL A 332 -12.88 -23.59 2.39
CA VAL A 332 -13.26 -24.96 1.99
C VAL A 332 -14.00 -24.97 0.64
N LEU A 333 -14.92 -24.02 0.44
CA LEU A 333 -15.75 -23.99 -0.76
C LEU A 333 -15.05 -23.43 -2.00
N THR A 334 -13.86 -22.85 -1.85
CA THR A 334 -12.97 -22.52 -2.98
C THR A 334 -12.65 -23.77 -3.81
N ASN A 335 -12.39 -24.91 -3.14
CA ASN A 335 -12.08 -26.17 -3.81
C ASN A 335 -13.33 -26.96 -4.23
N GLU A 336 -14.54 -26.39 -4.07
CA GLU A 336 -15.80 -26.97 -4.59
C GLU A 336 -16.46 -26.14 -5.70
N CYS A 337 -16.03 -24.89 -5.91
CA CYS A 337 -16.63 -24.03 -6.94
C CYS A 337 -16.30 -24.52 -8.35
N ASP A 338 -17.19 -24.27 -9.31
CA ASP A 338 -16.97 -24.61 -10.74
C ASP A 338 -16.46 -23.41 -11.56
N VAL A 339 -16.73 -22.19 -11.10
CA VAL A 339 -16.21 -20.94 -11.66
C VAL A 339 -15.77 -20.03 -10.51
N LEU A 340 -14.47 -19.66 -10.51
CA LEU A 340 -13.89 -18.72 -9.58
C LEU A 340 -13.69 -17.36 -10.27
N ILE A 341 -14.30 -16.30 -9.74
CA ILE A 341 -14.23 -14.95 -10.29
C ILE A 341 -13.38 -14.11 -9.35
N ALA A 342 -12.13 -13.87 -9.70
CA ALA A 342 -11.20 -13.05 -8.94
C ALA A 342 -11.23 -11.61 -9.46
N ILE A 343 -11.52 -10.63 -8.59
CA ILE A 343 -11.71 -9.23 -8.96
C ILE A 343 -10.74 -8.34 -8.20
N GLY A 344 -9.74 -7.77 -8.89
CA GLY A 344 -8.77 -6.85 -8.30
C GLY A 344 -8.03 -7.44 -7.12
N MET A 345 -7.62 -8.70 -7.22
CA MET A 345 -6.83 -9.42 -6.23
C MET A 345 -5.75 -10.26 -6.91
N ARG A 346 -4.58 -10.34 -6.31
CA ARG A 346 -3.50 -11.23 -6.71
C ARG A 346 -3.61 -12.54 -5.93
N PHE A 347 -3.34 -13.65 -6.56
CA PHE A 347 -3.35 -14.96 -5.91
C PHE A 347 -2.04 -15.16 -5.13
N ASP A 348 -1.87 -14.45 -3.99
CA ASP A 348 -0.71 -14.63 -3.12
C ASP A 348 -0.82 -15.88 -2.24
N ASP A 349 0.29 -16.27 -1.61
CA ASP A 349 0.41 -17.49 -0.80
C ASP A 349 -0.51 -17.50 0.42
N ARG A 350 -0.85 -16.33 0.98
CA ARG A 350 -1.77 -16.23 2.12
C ARG A 350 -3.21 -16.52 1.73
N VAL A 351 -3.57 -16.29 0.46
CA VAL A 351 -4.88 -16.59 -0.10
C VAL A 351 -4.94 -18.03 -0.63
N THR A 352 -3.90 -18.48 -1.31
CA THR A 352 -3.93 -19.76 -2.05
C THR A 352 -3.51 -20.97 -1.21
N GLY A 353 -2.67 -20.78 -0.19
CA GLY A 353 -1.98 -21.89 0.43
C GLY A 353 -1.21 -22.69 -0.62
N ASN A 354 -1.36 -24.01 -0.61
CA ASN A 354 -0.71 -24.89 -1.58
C ASN A 354 -1.32 -24.72 -2.99
N LEU A 355 -0.56 -24.09 -3.90
CA LEU A 355 -1.00 -23.78 -5.27
C LEU A 355 -1.44 -25.01 -6.06
N SER A 356 -0.78 -26.17 -5.86
CA SER A 356 -1.12 -27.41 -6.60
C SER A 356 -2.51 -27.95 -6.25
N ARG A 357 -3.12 -27.45 -5.19
CA ARG A 357 -4.42 -27.86 -4.66
C ARG A 357 -5.47 -26.74 -4.65
N TYR A 358 -5.10 -25.54 -5.11
CA TYR A 358 -5.99 -24.38 -5.07
C TYR A 358 -6.90 -24.30 -6.29
N ALA A 359 -8.20 -24.44 -6.09
CA ALA A 359 -9.26 -24.27 -7.09
C ALA A 359 -9.02 -25.03 -8.42
N THR A 360 -8.34 -26.18 -8.38
CA THR A 360 -7.92 -26.95 -9.58
C THR A 360 -9.08 -27.41 -10.43
N GLN A 361 -10.26 -27.57 -9.87
CA GLN A 361 -11.51 -27.97 -10.53
C GLN A 361 -12.25 -26.79 -11.17
N ALA A 362 -11.90 -25.53 -10.81
CA ALA A 362 -12.62 -24.34 -11.21
C ALA A 362 -12.09 -23.74 -12.52
N LYS A 363 -12.98 -23.17 -13.32
CA LYS A 363 -12.62 -22.24 -14.39
C LYS A 363 -12.40 -20.87 -13.78
N VAL A 364 -11.18 -20.35 -13.84
CA VAL A 364 -10.84 -19.07 -13.22
C VAL A 364 -11.05 -17.93 -14.21
N ILE A 365 -11.78 -16.92 -13.78
CA ILE A 365 -11.90 -15.61 -14.44
C ILE A 365 -11.12 -14.60 -13.61
N HIS A 366 -10.10 -13.95 -14.17
CA HIS A 366 -9.27 -13.00 -13.46
C HIS A 366 -9.45 -11.59 -14.02
N ILE A 367 -10.04 -10.69 -13.24
CA ILE A 367 -10.21 -9.26 -13.53
C ILE A 367 -9.07 -8.54 -12.84
N GLU A 368 -8.06 -8.08 -13.59
CA GLU A 368 -6.83 -7.51 -13.05
C GLU A 368 -6.31 -6.39 -13.94
N ILE A 369 -5.80 -5.31 -13.32
CA ILE A 369 -5.24 -4.17 -14.04
C ILE A 369 -3.78 -4.41 -14.46
N ASP A 370 -3.05 -5.21 -13.68
CA ASP A 370 -1.64 -5.51 -13.90
C ASP A 370 -1.48 -6.83 -14.68
N PRO A 371 -1.06 -6.78 -15.95
CA PRO A 371 -0.88 -7.99 -16.75
C PRO A 371 0.16 -8.95 -16.16
N ALA A 372 1.10 -8.47 -15.34
CA ALA A 372 2.13 -9.29 -14.72
C ALA A 372 1.58 -10.23 -13.61
N GLU A 373 0.42 -9.93 -13.04
CA GLU A 373 -0.25 -10.80 -12.06
C GLU A 373 -1.08 -11.91 -12.72
N VAL A 374 -1.42 -11.77 -14.01
CA VAL A 374 -2.24 -12.75 -14.73
C VAL A 374 -1.41 -13.99 -15.04
N ASN A 375 -1.94 -15.18 -14.68
CA ASN A 375 -1.26 -16.49 -14.82
C ASN A 375 0.04 -16.65 -14.04
N LYS A 376 0.34 -15.75 -13.11
CA LYS A 376 1.56 -15.81 -12.30
C LYS A 376 1.54 -16.99 -11.33
N ASN A 377 0.47 -17.12 -10.56
CA ASN A 377 0.31 -18.16 -9.55
C ASN A 377 -0.84 -19.13 -9.90
N VAL A 378 -1.97 -18.63 -10.36
CA VAL A 378 -3.15 -19.43 -10.72
C VAL A 378 -3.49 -19.17 -12.19
N PRO A 379 -3.55 -20.23 -13.02
CA PRO A 379 -3.93 -20.09 -14.43
C PRO A 379 -5.38 -19.59 -14.58
N ALA A 380 -5.58 -18.55 -15.36
CA ALA A 380 -6.90 -18.02 -15.67
C ALA A 380 -7.43 -18.63 -16.99
N GLN A 381 -8.66 -19.17 -16.95
CA GLN A 381 -9.37 -19.58 -18.17
C GLN A 381 -9.73 -18.36 -19.03
N VAL A 382 -10.10 -17.23 -18.38
CA VAL A 382 -10.34 -15.95 -19.03
C VAL A 382 -9.70 -14.84 -18.20
N ALA A 383 -8.78 -14.10 -18.81
CA ALA A 383 -8.18 -12.91 -18.21
C ALA A 383 -8.84 -11.64 -18.76
N LEU A 384 -9.35 -10.80 -17.88
CA LEU A 384 -9.93 -9.49 -18.20
C LEU A 384 -8.97 -8.41 -17.70
N ILE A 385 -7.94 -8.12 -18.52
CA ILE A 385 -6.90 -7.14 -18.17
C ILE A 385 -7.46 -5.73 -18.35
N GLY A 386 -7.66 -5.03 -17.22
CA GLY A 386 -8.20 -3.68 -17.22
C GLY A 386 -8.70 -3.24 -15.84
N ASP A 387 -9.14 -2.00 -15.78
CA ASP A 387 -9.72 -1.41 -14.56
C ASP A 387 -11.00 -2.15 -14.13
N ALA A 388 -11.08 -2.52 -12.84
CA ALA A 388 -12.19 -3.35 -12.32
C ALA A 388 -13.56 -2.68 -12.52
N LYS A 389 -13.67 -1.36 -12.35
CA LYS A 389 -14.92 -0.62 -12.57
C LYS A 389 -15.36 -0.67 -14.02
N ALA A 390 -14.42 -0.46 -14.94
CA ALA A 390 -14.68 -0.49 -16.38
C ALA A 390 -15.10 -1.90 -16.83
N VAL A 391 -14.43 -2.94 -16.33
CA VAL A 391 -14.77 -4.34 -16.61
C VAL A 391 -16.16 -4.70 -16.06
N LEU A 392 -16.42 -4.39 -14.79
CA LEU A 392 -17.72 -4.68 -14.16
C LEU A 392 -18.89 -3.96 -14.83
N LYS A 393 -18.69 -2.71 -15.29
CA LYS A 393 -19.71 -1.99 -16.09
C LYS A 393 -20.03 -2.70 -17.40
N LYS A 394 -19.04 -3.29 -18.07
CA LYS A 394 -19.23 -4.00 -19.34
C LYS A 394 -19.84 -5.39 -19.16
N ILE A 395 -19.40 -6.16 -18.16
CA ILE A 395 -19.82 -7.53 -17.99
C ILE A 395 -21.21 -7.65 -17.33
N THR A 396 -21.53 -6.79 -16.36
CA THR A 396 -22.80 -6.87 -15.60
C THR A 396 -24.05 -6.90 -16.47
N PRO A 397 -24.19 -6.11 -17.56
CA PRO A 397 -25.34 -6.21 -18.46
C PRO A 397 -25.56 -7.60 -19.06
N LEU A 398 -24.48 -8.33 -19.32
CA LEU A 398 -24.47 -9.65 -19.98
C LEU A 398 -24.76 -10.82 -19.02
N ILE A 399 -24.79 -10.57 -17.72
CA ILE A 399 -25.05 -11.58 -16.70
C ILE A 399 -26.56 -11.79 -16.54
N ASN A 400 -26.96 -13.04 -16.53
CA ASN A 400 -28.35 -13.42 -16.23
C ASN A 400 -28.67 -13.14 -14.77
N LYS A 401 -29.85 -12.57 -14.49
CA LYS A 401 -30.37 -12.50 -13.11
C LYS A 401 -30.65 -13.90 -12.61
N LYS A 402 -29.92 -14.33 -11.58
CA LYS A 402 -29.98 -15.71 -11.08
C LYS A 402 -29.84 -15.72 -9.55
N LYS A 403 -30.28 -16.82 -8.92
CA LYS A 403 -30.00 -17.12 -7.51
C LYS A 403 -29.37 -18.51 -7.42
N HIS A 404 -28.51 -18.71 -6.42
CA HIS A 404 -27.83 -19.99 -6.19
C HIS A 404 -28.12 -20.54 -4.79
N PRO A 405 -29.40 -20.78 -4.42
CA PRO A 405 -29.82 -21.05 -3.04
C PRO A 405 -29.13 -22.27 -2.43
N LYS A 406 -29.01 -23.37 -3.17
CA LYS A 406 -28.32 -24.59 -2.70
C LYS A 406 -26.79 -24.34 -2.47
N TRP A 407 -26.18 -23.47 -3.25
CA TRP A 407 -24.77 -23.11 -3.13
C TRP A 407 -24.55 -22.17 -1.94
N VAL A 408 -25.34 -21.12 -1.80
CA VAL A 408 -25.34 -20.21 -0.66
C VAL A 408 -25.59 -20.96 0.66
N ALA A 409 -26.53 -21.93 0.66
CA ALA A 409 -26.81 -22.76 1.85
C ALA A 409 -25.59 -23.55 2.33
N LYS A 410 -24.64 -23.93 1.44
CA LYS A 410 -23.37 -24.56 1.87
C LYS A 410 -22.50 -23.59 2.65
N PHE A 411 -22.35 -22.34 2.18
CA PHE A 411 -21.64 -21.29 2.92
C PHE A 411 -22.27 -21.05 4.29
N ASN A 412 -23.60 -20.97 4.36
CA ASN A 412 -24.32 -20.78 5.62
C ASN A 412 -24.10 -21.95 6.60
N LYS A 413 -24.03 -23.19 6.09
CA LYS A 413 -23.72 -24.38 6.91
C LYS A 413 -22.30 -24.27 7.48
N CYS A 414 -21.32 -23.92 6.66
CA CYS A 414 -19.94 -23.72 7.12
C CYS A 414 -19.84 -22.59 8.15
N ALA A 415 -20.53 -21.47 7.91
CA ALA A 415 -20.59 -20.35 8.83
C ALA A 415 -21.21 -20.72 10.19
N ALA A 416 -22.24 -21.58 10.20
CA ALA A 416 -22.83 -22.09 11.43
C ALA A 416 -21.84 -22.93 12.25
N ILE A 417 -21.09 -23.82 11.60
CA ILE A 417 -20.03 -24.62 12.25
C ILE A 417 -18.96 -23.72 12.85
N GLU A 418 -18.47 -22.75 12.09
CA GLU A 418 -17.45 -21.79 12.54
C GLU A 418 -17.96 -20.93 13.69
N LYS A 419 -19.21 -20.48 13.62
CA LYS A 419 -19.87 -19.69 14.68
C LYS A 419 -19.90 -20.44 16.00
N GLU A 420 -20.28 -21.72 15.99
CA GLU A 420 -20.33 -22.56 17.17
C GLU A 420 -18.94 -22.84 17.74
N LYS A 421 -17.99 -23.26 16.88
CA LYS A 421 -16.68 -23.70 17.33
C LYS A 421 -15.74 -22.55 17.74
N ILE A 422 -15.83 -21.39 17.08
CA ILE A 422 -14.86 -20.30 17.20
C ILE A 422 -15.54 -18.98 17.54
N ILE A 423 -16.43 -18.46 16.68
CA ILE A 423 -16.84 -17.06 16.74
C ILE A 423 -17.52 -16.73 18.07
N ASN A 424 -18.39 -17.61 18.57
CA ASN A 424 -19.05 -17.38 19.85
C ASN A 424 -18.05 -17.30 21.02
N LYS A 425 -16.99 -18.11 21.00
CA LYS A 425 -15.96 -18.10 22.03
C LYS A 425 -15.09 -16.84 21.98
N GLU A 426 -14.89 -16.29 20.78
CA GLU A 426 -14.11 -15.07 20.55
C GLU A 426 -14.90 -13.82 20.90
N LEU A 427 -16.14 -13.72 20.44
CA LEU A 427 -16.94 -12.50 20.59
C LEU A 427 -17.71 -12.46 21.91
N HIS A 428 -18.06 -13.62 22.47
CA HIS A 428 -18.86 -13.77 23.70
C HIS A 428 -18.21 -14.81 24.63
N PRO A 429 -16.96 -14.59 25.09
CA PRO A 429 -16.27 -15.56 25.92
C PRO A 429 -16.95 -15.73 27.27
N THR A 430 -17.04 -16.98 27.73
CA THR A 430 -17.54 -17.34 29.07
C THR A 430 -16.43 -17.64 30.06
N LYS A 431 -15.20 -17.88 29.57
CA LYS A 431 -14.02 -18.15 30.41
C LYS A 431 -13.46 -16.82 30.96
N PRO A 432 -12.72 -16.88 32.11
CA PRO A 432 -11.93 -15.74 32.57
C PRO A 432 -10.90 -15.30 31.49
N GLY A 433 -10.41 -14.07 31.61
CA GLY A 433 -9.52 -13.45 30.61
C GLY A 433 -10.30 -12.73 29.51
N LEU A 434 -9.67 -11.72 28.91
CA LEU A 434 -10.23 -10.94 27.81
C LEU A 434 -9.76 -11.51 26.47
N THR A 435 -10.68 -11.59 25.49
CA THR A 435 -10.32 -11.96 24.11
C THR A 435 -10.19 -10.72 23.24
N MET A 436 -9.36 -10.81 22.22
CA MET A 436 -9.26 -9.72 21.22
C MET A 436 -10.59 -9.53 20.48
N GLY A 437 -11.33 -10.63 20.24
CA GLY A 437 -12.61 -10.61 19.53
C GLY A 437 -13.70 -9.83 20.27
N GLU A 438 -13.82 -9.98 21.61
CA GLU A 438 -14.82 -9.22 22.38
C GLU A 438 -14.52 -7.72 22.39
N VAL A 439 -13.24 -7.30 22.32
CA VAL A 439 -12.87 -5.90 22.18
C VAL A 439 -13.36 -5.34 20.85
N ILE A 440 -13.10 -6.05 19.74
CA ILE A 440 -13.56 -5.64 18.40
C ILE A 440 -15.09 -5.61 18.31
N ARG A 441 -15.80 -6.55 18.96
CA ARG A 441 -17.27 -6.52 19.03
C ARG A 441 -17.77 -5.23 19.69
N LEU A 442 -17.20 -4.85 20.82
CA LEU A 442 -17.60 -3.63 21.53
C LEU A 442 -17.25 -2.36 20.73
N VAL A 443 -16.14 -2.34 20.00
CA VAL A 443 -15.81 -1.25 19.06
C VAL A 443 -16.87 -1.16 17.96
N ASN A 444 -17.30 -2.29 17.38
CA ASN A 444 -18.38 -2.29 16.37
C ASN A 444 -19.69 -1.74 16.93
N GLU A 445 -20.05 -2.10 18.15
CA GLU A 445 -21.28 -1.62 18.83
C GLU A 445 -21.24 -0.10 19.02
N GLN A 446 -20.10 0.46 19.46
CA GLN A 446 -19.93 1.91 19.65
C GLN A 446 -19.90 2.70 18.34
N THR A 447 -19.38 2.11 17.27
CA THR A 447 -19.17 2.80 15.98
C THR A 447 -20.20 2.45 14.91
N ASN A 448 -21.09 1.49 15.17
CA ASN A 448 -22.06 0.98 14.20
C ASN A 448 -21.41 0.57 12.85
N GLY A 449 -20.16 0.11 12.87
CA GLY A 449 -19.41 -0.26 11.68
C GLY A 449 -18.95 0.92 10.80
N ASN A 450 -19.00 2.15 11.29
CA ASN A 450 -18.63 3.35 10.53
C ASN A 450 -17.17 3.81 10.75
N ALA A 451 -16.45 3.18 11.69
CA ALA A 451 -15.08 3.55 11.95
C ALA A 451 -14.12 3.14 10.82
N VAL A 452 -13.05 3.89 10.66
CA VAL A 452 -11.85 3.44 9.98
C VAL A 452 -11.01 2.66 10.98
N ILE A 453 -10.83 1.37 10.74
CA ILE A 453 -10.00 0.49 11.57
C ILE A 453 -8.62 0.40 10.93
N VAL A 454 -7.60 0.83 11.66
CA VAL A 454 -6.20 0.76 11.23
C VAL A 454 -5.51 -0.29 12.09
N THR A 455 -5.02 -1.35 11.49
CA THR A 455 -4.41 -2.45 12.23
C THR A 455 -2.90 -2.50 12.05
N ASP A 456 -2.20 -2.78 13.13
CA ASP A 456 -0.82 -3.26 13.09
C ASP A 456 -0.78 -4.74 12.71
N VAL A 457 0.40 -5.34 12.66
CA VAL A 457 0.60 -6.71 12.17
C VAL A 457 0.76 -7.70 13.31
N GLY A 458 -0.07 -8.76 13.28
CA GLY A 458 -0.07 -9.81 14.30
C GLY A 458 -1.44 -10.45 14.49
N GLN A 459 -1.65 -11.11 15.63
CA GLN A 459 -2.94 -11.76 15.97
C GLN A 459 -4.10 -10.76 15.95
N HIS A 460 -3.89 -9.56 16.50
CA HIS A 460 -4.86 -8.47 16.53
C HIS A 460 -5.31 -8.02 15.13
N GLN A 461 -4.40 -8.04 14.14
CA GLN A 461 -4.73 -7.78 12.73
C GLN A 461 -5.75 -8.80 12.21
N MET A 462 -5.46 -10.09 12.40
CA MET A 462 -6.32 -11.16 11.91
C MET A 462 -7.70 -11.11 12.58
N VAL A 463 -7.74 -10.86 13.88
CA VAL A 463 -8.98 -10.74 14.65
C VAL A 463 -9.78 -9.50 14.19
N ALA A 464 -9.14 -8.35 14.04
CA ALA A 464 -9.82 -7.14 13.59
C ALA A 464 -10.36 -7.27 12.15
N CYS A 465 -9.54 -7.76 11.21
CA CYS A 465 -9.97 -7.93 9.81
C CYS A 465 -11.11 -8.95 9.63
N ARG A 466 -11.26 -9.90 10.56
CA ARG A 466 -12.36 -10.88 10.54
C ARG A 466 -13.64 -10.40 11.21
N TYR A 467 -13.51 -9.67 12.30
CA TYR A 467 -14.66 -9.36 13.17
C TYR A 467 -15.10 -7.91 13.12
N ALA A 468 -14.27 -6.97 12.64
CA ALA A 468 -14.71 -5.61 12.43
C ALA A 468 -15.82 -5.54 11.37
N LYS A 469 -16.81 -4.68 11.61
CA LYS A 469 -17.90 -4.41 10.69
C LYS A 469 -17.61 -3.15 9.90
N PHE A 470 -17.90 -3.21 8.62
CA PHE A 470 -17.67 -2.09 7.71
C PHE A 470 -18.92 -1.85 6.87
N THR A 471 -19.49 -0.67 6.98
CA THR A 471 -20.62 -0.19 6.19
C THR A 471 -20.22 0.78 5.08
N GLN A 472 -18.96 1.23 5.12
CA GLN A 472 -18.40 2.17 4.15
C GLN A 472 -17.07 1.65 3.61
N SER A 473 -16.77 2.00 2.36
CA SER A 473 -15.47 1.72 1.73
C SER A 473 -14.34 2.50 2.39
N LYS A 474 -13.09 2.09 2.13
CA LYS A 474 -11.86 2.71 2.66
C LYS A 474 -11.83 2.74 4.20
N SER A 475 -12.39 1.71 4.83
CA SER A 475 -12.51 1.63 6.30
C SER A 475 -11.54 0.64 6.93
N ASN A 476 -10.84 -0.19 6.16
CA ASN A 476 -9.81 -1.09 6.65
C ASN A 476 -8.43 -0.68 6.11
N ILE A 477 -7.54 -0.30 7.00
CA ILE A 477 -6.18 0.13 6.69
C ILE A 477 -5.20 -0.79 7.41
N THR A 478 -4.38 -1.50 6.65
CA THR A 478 -3.44 -2.48 7.22
C THR A 478 -2.26 -2.70 6.28
N SER A 479 -1.11 -3.11 6.79
CA SER A 479 0.00 -3.62 5.98
C SER A 479 -0.32 -5.07 5.62
N GLY A 480 -0.85 -5.26 4.40
CA GLY A 480 -1.39 -6.57 3.99
C GLY A 480 -0.35 -7.48 3.34
N GLY A 481 0.50 -6.93 2.48
CA GLY A 481 1.45 -7.70 1.70
C GLY A 481 2.82 -7.84 2.34
N LEU A 482 3.40 -6.77 2.89
CA LEU A 482 4.70 -6.82 3.55
C LEU A 482 4.59 -7.28 5.02
N GLY A 483 3.50 -6.92 5.68
CA GLY A 483 3.30 -7.28 7.08
C GLY A 483 4.18 -6.48 8.03
N THR A 484 4.24 -5.17 7.84
CA THR A 484 5.12 -4.25 8.57
C THR A 484 4.58 -3.96 9.96
N MET A 485 5.23 -4.47 11.01
CA MET A 485 4.97 -4.06 12.39
C MET A 485 5.38 -2.60 12.61
N GLY A 486 4.63 -1.88 13.45
CA GLY A 486 4.80 -0.43 13.65
C GLY A 486 4.03 0.43 12.65
N PHE A 487 3.30 -0.18 11.72
CA PHE A 487 2.52 0.53 10.69
C PHE A 487 1.34 1.34 11.26
N ALA A 488 0.59 0.76 12.21
CA ALA A 488 -0.75 1.26 12.52
C ALA A 488 -0.80 2.63 13.18
N LEU A 489 0.09 2.96 14.10
CA LEU A 489 0.02 4.22 14.84
C LEU A 489 0.19 5.43 13.90
N PRO A 490 1.27 5.55 13.11
CA PRO A 490 1.40 6.62 12.14
C PRO A 490 0.35 6.56 11.02
N ALA A 491 -0.01 5.36 10.54
CA ALA A 491 -1.04 5.22 9.51
C ALA A 491 -2.43 5.68 9.99
N ALA A 492 -2.78 5.49 11.27
CA ALA A 492 -4.01 5.99 11.86
C ALA A 492 -4.05 7.52 11.90
N MET A 493 -2.91 8.15 12.23
CA MET A 493 -2.76 9.60 12.16
C MET A 493 -3.02 10.10 10.73
N GLY A 494 -2.35 9.51 9.75
CA GLY A 494 -2.55 9.86 8.34
C GLY A 494 -3.98 9.57 7.85
N ALA A 495 -4.57 8.46 8.27
CA ALA A 495 -5.96 8.11 7.95
C ALA A 495 -6.96 9.14 8.49
N LYS A 496 -6.73 9.66 9.71
CA LYS A 496 -7.56 10.72 10.29
C LYS A 496 -7.44 12.04 9.53
N MET A 497 -6.24 12.37 9.08
CA MET A 497 -6.02 13.57 8.24
C MET A 497 -6.65 13.42 6.85
N GLY A 498 -6.65 12.21 6.28
CA GLY A 498 -7.31 11.93 5.00
C GLY A 498 -8.84 11.80 5.07
N ALA A 499 -9.40 11.59 6.26
CA ALA A 499 -10.83 11.46 6.52
C ALA A 499 -11.20 12.14 7.87
N PRO A 500 -11.13 13.49 7.94
CA PRO A 500 -11.22 14.23 9.20
C PRO A 500 -12.55 14.04 9.93
N ASP A 501 -13.64 13.80 9.21
CA ASP A 501 -14.97 13.62 9.77
C ASP A 501 -15.25 12.19 10.28
N ARG A 502 -14.33 11.25 10.03
CA ARG A 502 -14.50 9.86 10.42
C ARG A 502 -13.82 9.54 11.74
N THR A 503 -14.43 8.66 12.52
CA THR A 503 -13.77 8.03 13.66
C THR A 503 -12.70 7.08 13.17
N VAL A 504 -11.46 7.24 13.65
CA VAL A 504 -10.32 6.36 13.35
C VAL A 504 -9.89 5.64 14.60
N VAL A 505 -9.80 4.32 14.53
CA VAL A 505 -9.38 3.43 15.61
C VAL A 505 -8.15 2.65 15.18
N ALA A 506 -7.04 2.86 15.87
CA ALA A 506 -5.83 2.07 15.71
C ALA A 506 -5.91 0.83 16.63
N VAL A 507 -5.82 -0.37 16.07
CA VAL A 507 -5.78 -1.65 16.80
C VAL A 507 -4.38 -2.21 16.69
N ILE A 508 -3.64 -2.21 17.78
CA ILE A 508 -2.20 -2.44 17.80
C ILE A 508 -1.85 -3.51 18.83
N GLY A 509 -0.89 -4.37 18.53
CA GLY A 509 -0.27 -5.26 19.54
C GLY A 509 0.79 -4.50 20.34
N ASP A 510 1.06 -4.99 21.55
CA ASP A 510 2.07 -4.42 22.46
C ASP A 510 3.47 -4.33 21.83
N GLY A 511 3.87 -5.31 21.02
CA GLY A 511 5.14 -5.27 20.30
C GLY A 511 5.17 -4.23 19.16
N GLY A 512 4.12 -4.18 18.34
CA GLY A 512 4.04 -3.23 17.22
C GLY A 512 3.97 -1.77 17.69
N PHE A 513 3.26 -1.50 18.78
CA PHE A 513 3.16 -0.16 19.34
C PHE A 513 4.53 0.41 19.72
N GLN A 514 5.42 -0.41 20.28
CA GLN A 514 6.74 0.04 20.71
C GLN A 514 7.69 0.42 19.55
N MET A 515 7.37 0.02 18.32
CA MET A 515 8.21 0.33 17.15
C MET A 515 8.06 1.76 16.63
N THR A 516 6.90 2.40 16.88
CA THR A 516 6.60 3.76 16.37
C THR A 516 5.92 4.66 17.42
N LEU A 517 6.05 4.32 18.71
CA LEU A 517 5.41 5.05 19.81
C LEU A 517 5.79 6.53 19.89
N GLN A 518 6.95 6.93 19.34
CA GLN A 518 7.38 8.34 19.26
C GLN A 518 6.40 9.22 18.47
N GLU A 519 5.59 8.64 17.59
CA GLU A 519 4.57 9.37 16.85
C GLU A 519 3.39 9.85 17.74
N LEU A 520 3.32 9.42 19.01
CA LEU A 520 2.43 10.03 20.00
C LEU A 520 2.70 11.53 20.14
N ALA A 521 3.97 11.97 20.02
CA ALA A 521 4.32 13.38 20.00
C ALA A 521 3.73 14.11 18.79
N THR A 522 3.75 13.48 17.62
CA THR A 522 3.14 14.03 16.39
C THR A 522 1.62 14.12 16.53
N ILE A 523 0.99 13.06 17.06
CA ILE A 523 -0.46 13.01 17.33
C ILE A 523 -0.88 14.14 18.29
N HIS A 524 -0.14 14.34 19.36
CA HIS A 524 -0.39 15.44 20.31
C HIS A 524 -0.20 16.82 19.65
N GLN A 525 0.94 17.04 18.97
CA GLN A 525 1.26 18.31 18.32
C GLN A 525 0.20 18.73 17.28
N THR A 526 -0.33 17.75 16.52
CA THR A 526 -1.34 18.00 15.48
C THR A 526 -2.77 17.95 16.00
N LYS A 527 -2.96 17.69 17.29
CA LYS A 527 -4.28 17.48 17.93
C LYS A 527 -5.11 16.41 17.19
N CYS A 528 -4.45 15.38 16.71
CA CYS A 528 -5.06 14.35 15.87
C CYS A 528 -5.97 13.45 16.73
N ASN A 529 -7.29 13.57 16.57
CA ASN A 529 -8.28 12.80 17.35
C ASN A 529 -8.40 11.37 16.80
N ILE A 530 -7.55 10.46 17.28
CA ILE A 530 -7.60 9.01 17.01
C ILE A 530 -7.79 8.22 18.30
N LYS A 531 -8.41 7.05 18.21
CA LYS A 531 -8.57 6.12 19.34
C LYS A 531 -7.56 5.00 19.16
N ILE A 532 -6.70 4.80 20.16
CA ILE A 532 -5.60 3.84 20.13
C ILE A 532 -5.93 2.70 21.09
N ILE A 533 -6.07 1.49 20.59
CA ILE A 533 -6.32 0.29 21.39
C ILE A 533 -5.07 -0.59 21.31
N ILE A 534 -4.41 -0.80 22.45
CA ILE A 534 -3.31 -1.75 22.58
C ILE A 534 -3.87 -3.06 23.12
N LEU A 535 -3.81 -4.12 22.31
CA LEU A 535 -4.15 -5.48 22.72
C LEU A 535 -2.88 -6.15 23.26
N ASN A 536 -2.68 -6.04 24.59
CA ASN A 536 -1.47 -6.46 25.27
C ASN A 536 -1.60 -7.91 25.76
N ASN A 537 -0.86 -8.82 25.15
CA ASN A 537 -0.75 -10.21 25.57
C ASN A 537 0.65 -10.58 26.08
N GLU A 538 1.56 -9.62 26.20
CA GLU A 538 2.96 -9.79 26.63
C GLU A 538 3.76 -10.76 25.75
N PHE A 539 3.37 -10.88 24.46
CA PHE A 539 4.04 -11.74 23.49
C PHE A 539 4.05 -11.13 22.10
N LEU A 540 5.05 -11.50 21.31
CA LEU A 540 4.92 -11.45 19.84
C LEU A 540 3.95 -12.58 19.44
N GLY A 541 2.64 -12.31 19.60
CA GLY A 541 1.59 -13.33 19.69
C GLY A 541 1.50 -14.27 18.49
N MET A 542 1.65 -13.75 17.25
CA MET A 542 1.62 -14.58 16.05
C MET A 542 2.87 -15.49 15.98
N VAL A 543 4.06 -14.99 16.32
CA VAL A 543 5.30 -15.78 16.34
C VAL A 543 5.22 -16.86 17.42
N ARG A 544 4.72 -16.49 18.61
CA ARG A 544 4.46 -17.46 19.70
C ARG A 544 3.49 -18.56 19.25
N GLN A 545 2.39 -18.22 18.56
CA GLN A 545 1.43 -19.20 18.04
C GLN A 545 2.11 -20.19 17.10
N TRP A 546 2.98 -19.73 16.20
CA TRP A 546 3.76 -20.59 15.32
C TRP A 546 4.72 -21.50 16.10
N GLN A 547 5.42 -20.97 17.10
CA GLN A 547 6.28 -21.78 17.98
C GLN A 547 5.49 -22.83 18.76
N GLN A 548 4.28 -22.48 19.19
CA GLN A 548 3.39 -23.43 19.87
C GLN A 548 2.96 -24.58 18.95
N LEU A 549 2.49 -24.25 17.74
CA LEU A 549 1.86 -25.22 16.85
C LEU A 549 2.87 -26.08 16.07
N PHE A 550 4.01 -25.52 15.71
CA PHE A 550 4.97 -26.15 14.79
C PHE A 550 6.35 -26.40 15.38
N PHE A 551 6.68 -25.84 16.55
CA PHE A 551 7.99 -25.96 17.19
C PHE A 551 7.92 -26.49 18.61
N HIS A 552 6.93 -27.35 18.92
CA HIS A 552 6.78 -28.06 20.21
C HIS A 552 6.79 -27.12 21.42
N LYS A 553 6.17 -25.94 21.32
CA LYS A 553 6.13 -24.93 22.40
C LYS A 553 7.51 -24.42 22.84
N ARG A 554 8.52 -24.52 21.97
CA ARG A 554 9.82 -23.90 22.23
C ARG A 554 9.75 -22.40 21.98
N TYR A 555 9.31 -21.67 22.99
CA TYR A 555 9.17 -20.21 22.93
C TYR A 555 10.56 -19.56 23.03
N SER A 556 11.06 -19.02 21.94
CA SER A 556 12.35 -18.34 21.87
C SER A 556 12.15 -16.88 21.49
N SER A 557 12.55 -15.97 22.38
CA SER A 557 12.56 -14.52 22.16
C SER A 557 11.20 -13.94 21.73
N THR A 558 10.09 -14.48 22.25
CA THR A 558 8.73 -14.04 21.93
C THR A 558 7.97 -13.45 23.10
N GLN A 559 8.37 -13.79 24.33
CA GLN A 559 7.82 -13.19 25.54
C GLN A 559 8.38 -11.78 25.73
N MET A 560 7.53 -10.84 26.12
CA MET A 560 7.89 -9.44 26.29
C MET A 560 7.59 -8.98 27.73
N THR A 561 8.49 -8.15 28.27
CA THR A 561 8.20 -7.34 29.46
C THR A 561 7.88 -5.93 28.99
N ASN A 562 6.63 -5.55 29.13
CA ASN A 562 6.14 -4.29 28.61
C ASN A 562 6.29 -3.14 29.60
N PRO A 563 6.55 -1.92 29.12
CA PRO A 563 6.45 -0.71 29.95
C PRO A 563 4.98 -0.41 30.29
N ASN A 564 4.76 0.56 31.16
CA ASN A 564 3.43 1.07 31.41
C ASN A 564 2.97 1.99 30.27
N PHE A 565 2.18 1.48 29.34
CA PHE A 565 1.75 2.21 28.15
C PHE A 565 0.90 3.44 28.46
N VAL A 566 0.11 3.39 29.54
CA VAL A 566 -0.70 4.55 29.98
C VAL A 566 0.20 5.67 30.50
N GLN A 567 1.25 5.35 31.23
CA GLN A 567 2.23 6.36 31.67
C GLN A 567 3.02 6.94 30.49
N ILE A 568 3.36 6.13 29.49
CA ILE A 568 3.99 6.61 28.25
C ILE A 568 3.04 7.59 27.55
N ALA A 569 1.78 7.22 27.33
CA ALA A 569 0.80 8.10 26.69
C ALA A 569 0.66 9.43 27.44
N LYS A 570 0.58 9.40 28.77
CA LYS A 570 0.55 10.60 29.61
C LYS A 570 1.81 11.46 29.48
N GLY A 571 2.98 10.84 29.33
CA GLY A 571 4.24 11.53 29.04
C GLY A 571 4.21 12.30 27.70
N PHE A 572 3.36 11.89 26.77
CA PHE A 572 3.08 12.57 25.51
C PHE A 572 1.77 13.39 25.55
N PHE A 573 1.25 13.67 26.73
CA PHE A 573 0.00 14.44 26.95
C PHE A 573 -1.24 13.82 26.30
N ILE A 574 -1.28 12.50 26.19
CA ILE A 574 -2.43 11.73 25.70
C ILE A 574 -3.05 10.97 26.86
N GLU A 575 -4.35 11.20 27.08
CA GLU A 575 -5.11 10.48 28.10
C GLU A 575 -5.24 9.00 27.78
N GLY A 576 -5.32 8.15 28.83
CA GLY A 576 -5.43 6.73 28.63
C GLY A 576 -5.77 5.93 29.87
N LYS A 577 -6.19 4.70 29.64
CA LYS A 577 -6.63 3.75 30.68
C LYS A 577 -6.15 2.33 30.35
N SER A 578 -5.90 1.53 31.37
CA SER A 578 -5.61 0.11 31.26
C SER A 578 -6.76 -0.73 31.84
N VAL A 579 -7.18 -1.77 31.12
CA VAL A 579 -8.28 -2.66 31.51
C VAL A 579 -7.82 -4.13 31.45
N SER A 580 -8.10 -4.90 32.52
CA SER A 580 -7.81 -6.32 32.63
C SER A 580 -9.02 -7.18 33.02
N LYS A 581 -10.13 -6.53 33.40
CA LYS A 581 -11.36 -7.19 33.85
C LYS A 581 -12.51 -6.92 32.88
N ARG A 582 -13.28 -7.96 32.56
CA ARG A 582 -14.39 -7.89 31.58
C ARG A 582 -15.48 -6.92 31.98
N GLU A 583 -15.82 -6.84 33.28
CA GLU A 583 -16.82 -5.93 33.82
C GLU A 583 -16.52 -4.45 33.53
N ASN A 584 -15.25 -4.09 33.34
CA ASN A 584 -14.81 -2.72 33.09
C ASN A 584 -14.58 -2.42 31.59
N LEU A 585 -14.62 -3.44 30.71
CA LEU A 585 -14.22 -3.28 29.32
C LEU A 585 -15.18 -2.37 28.54
N ALA A 586 -16.49 -2.61 28.67
CA ALA A 586 -17.50 -1.84 27.94
C ALA A 586 -17.47 -0.37 28.33
N SER A 587 -17.41 -0.07 29.64
CA SER A 587 -17.33 1.31 30.12
C SER A 587 -16.05 2.04 29.73
N ALA A 588 -14.91 1.31 29.67
CA ALA A 588 -13.64 1.91 29.23
C ALA A 588 -13.63 2.22 27.73
N ILE A 589 -14.24 1.37 26.91
CA ILE A 589 -14.40 1.64 25.47
C ILE A 589 -15.34 2.84 25.25
N GLU A 590 -16.46 2.91 25.98
CA GLU A 590 -17.37 4.06 25.93
C GLU A 590 -16.67 5.36 26.33
N GLU A 591 -15.88 5.35 27.41
CA GLU A 591 -15.07 6.48 27.88
C GLU A 591 -14.10 6.94 26.80
N MET A 592 -13.37 6.02 26.18
CA MET A 592 -12.45 6.31 25.08
C MET A 592 -13.15 7.02 23.91
N PHE A 593 -14.34 6.57 23.52
CA PHE A 593 -15.09 7.20 22.40
C PHE A 593 -15.70 8.55 22.78
N LYS A 594 -16.06 8.76 24.05
CA LYS A 594 -16.59 10.05 24.55
C LYS A 594 -15.50 11.11 24.74
N HIS A 595 -14.25 10.70 24.93
CA HIS A 595 -13.14 11.63 25.08
C HIS A 595 -12.93 12.46 23.81
N ASP A 596 -12.82 13.77 23.95
CA ASP A 596 -12.46 14.66 22.85
C ASP A 596 -10.94 14.73 22.72
N GLY A 597 -10.40 14.24 21.60
CA GLY A 597 -8.98 14.12 21.34
C GLY A 597 -8.49 12.68 21.27
N ALA A 598 -7.17 12.53 21.17
CA ALA A 598 -6.52 11.23 21.16
C ALA A 598 -6.68 10.53 22.52
N TYR A 599 -6.90 9.23 22.50
CA TYR A 599 -7.04 8.43 23.72
C TYR A 599 -6.40 7.05 23.54
N LEU A 600 -5.64 6.58 24.52
CA LEU A 600 -5.02 5.27 24.53
C LEU A 600 -5.72 4.33 25.52
N LEU A 601 -6.28 3.24 25.02
CA LEU A 601 -6.85 2.17 25.82
C LEU A 601 -5.97 0.91 25.73
N GLU A 602 -5.27 0.57 26.80
CA GLU A 602 -4.60 -0.72 26.94
C GLU A 602 -5.61 -1.76 27.41
N VAL A 603 -5.75 -2.86 26.68
CA VAL A 603 -6.55 -4.03 27.08
C VAL A 603 -5.63 -5.22 27.26
N LYS A 604 -5.51 -5.72 28.50
CA LYS A 604 -4.74 -6.93 28.83
C LYS A 604 -5.55 -8.15 28.44
N VAL A 605 -5.18 -8.76 27.33
CA VAL A 605 -5.86 -9.91 26.76
C VAL A 605 -5.17 -11.22 27.13
N GLU A 606 -5.85 -12.35 26.88
CA GLU A 606 -5.31 -13.69 27.18
C GLU A 606 -4.00 -13.94 26.44
N LYS A 607 -2.98 -14.39 27.20
CA LYS A 607 -1.58 -14.46 26.71
C LYS A 607 -1.36 -15.52 25.63
N GLU A 608 -1.92 -16.71 25.84
CA GLU A 608 -1.66 -17.88 24.97
C GLU A 608 -2.82 -18.17 24.02
N HIS A 609 -3.70 -17.22 23.81
CA HIS A 609 -4.80 -17.39 22.87
C HIS A 609 -4.27 -17.50 21.43
N ASN A 610 -4.76 -18.48 20.67
CA ASN A 610 -4.43 -18.69 19.27
C ASN A 610 -5.55 -18.22 18.38
N VAL A 611 -5.20 -17.65 17.24
CA VAL A 611 -6.17 -17.23 16.22
C VAL A 611 -6.51 -18.39 15.31
N PHE A 612 -7.79 -18.80 15.34
CA PHE A 612 -8.41 -19.77 14.44
C PHE A 612 -9.61 -19.15 13.73
N PRO A 613 -10.01 -19.67 12.54
CA PRO A 613 -9.40 -20.75 11.77
C PRO A 613 -7.99 -20.43 11.27
N MET A 614 -7.24 -21.47 10.91
CA MET A 614 -5.90 -21.32 10.35
C MET A 614 -5.61 -22.42 9.32
N ILE A 615 -5.04 -22.05 8.18
CA ILE A 615 -4.48 -22.99 7.21
C ILE A 615 -3.00 -23.20 7.56
N PRO A 616 -2.54 -24.40 7.91
CA PRO A 616 -1.13 -24.66 8.16
C PRO A 616 -0.29 -24.46 6.87
N THR A 617 0.97 -24.08 7.04
CA THR A 617 1.88 -23.88 5.90
C THR A 617 2.00 -25.17 5.08
N GLY A 618 1.92 -25.05 3.75
CA GLY A 618 1.98 -26.17 2.82
C GLY A 618 0.69 -26.95 2.63
N CYS A 619 -0.36 -26.63 3.42
CA CYS A 619 -1.69 -27.26 3.30
C CYS A 619 -2.55 -26.56 2.24
N GLY A 620 -3.56 -27.26 1.72
CA GLY A 620 -4.59 -26.68 0.86
C GLY A 620 -5.61 -25.88 1.68
N VAL A 621 -6.34 -24.99 1.01
CA VAL A 621 -7.37 -24.14 1.66
C VAL A 621 -8.49 -24.92 2.31
N ASP A 622 -8.74 -26.15 1.86
CA ASP A 622 -9.72 -27.09 2.41
C ASP A 622 -9.24 -27.79 3.68
N GLU A 623 -7.95 -27.72 4.03
CA GLU A 623 -7.36 -28.25 5.25
C GLU A 623 -7.32 -27.24 6.41
N ILE A 624 -8.15 -26.22 6.32
CA ILE A 624 -8.26 -25.17 7.35
C ILE A 624 -8.71 -25.78 8.68
N ARG A 625 -7.95 -25.51 9.74
CA ARG A 625 -8.20 -25.99 11.10
C ARG A 625 -9.08 -25.03 11.88
N LEU A 626 -9.96 -25.57 12.70
CA LEU A 626 -10.85 -24.84 13.60
C LEU A 626 -10.40 -24.90 15.07
N GLU A 627 -9.32 -25.62 15.35
CA GLU A 627 -8.74 -25.82 16.69
C GLU A 627 -7.28 -26.27 16.60
#